data_ac415ef8a0b3a512f9c7b9d2cb8cd46d
#
_entry.id   ac415ef8a0b3a512f9c7b9d2cb8cd46d
#
_cell.length_a   1.000
_cell.length_b   1.000
_cell.length_c   1.000
_cell.angle_alpha   90.00
_cell.angle_beta   90.00
_cell.angle_gamma   90.00
#
_symmetry.space_group_name_H-M   'P 1'
#
loop_
_entity.id
_entity.type
_entity.pdbx_description
1 polymer ?
#
loop_
_entity_poly.entity_id
_entity_poly.type
_entity_poly.pdbx_seq_one_letter_code
_entity_poly.pdbx_strand_id
1 'polypeptide(L)'
;MINIRGLDHVVLRTTKLDQMLHFYQTLLGCQLERELAQGLTQLRAGNALIDIVTVESELGQLGGQAPQQNGRNVDHFCLQITSVDETELTAFLDRHHIPHSDFAERYGAQGFGRSVYLDDPEGNVVELKPYVETSEVSAVNVQ
;
A
#
# COMPACT_ATOMS: atom_id res chain seq x y z
N MET A 1 16.48 22.15 -12.80
CA MET A 1 15.25 22.40 -12.05
C MET A 1 14.51 21.09 -11.83
N ILE A 2 13.91 20.94 -10.65
CA ILE A 2 13.22 19.70 -10.27
C ILE A 2 11.79 19.75 -10.80
N ASN A 3 11.38 18.67 -11.46
CA ASN A 3 10.03 18.50 -12.01
C ASN A 3 9.53 17.11 -11.59
N ILE A 4 8.72 17.06 -10.55
CA ILE A 4 8.26 15.80 -9.97
C ILE A 4 7.25 15.14 -10.91
N ARG A 5 7.47 13.88 -11.23
CA ARG A 5 6.59 13.10 -12.11
C ARG A 5 5.65 12.16 -11.34
N GLY A 6 6.03 11.75 -10.14
CA GLY A 6 5.22 10.86 -9.32
C GLY A 6 6.05 10.15 -8.27
N LEU A 7 5.43 9.24 -7.56
CA LEU A 7 6.12 8.36 -6.64
C LEU A 7 6.64 7.15 -7.40
N ASP A 8 7.93 6.81 -7.19
CA ASP A 8 8.58 5.66 -7.81
C ASP A 8 8.39 4.40 -6.95
N HIS A 9 8.74 4.49 -5.69
CA HIS A 9 8.59 3.36 -4.75
C HIS A 9 8.54 3.85 -3.31
N VAL A 10 8.05 2.98 -2.42
CA VAL A 10 8.10 3.14 -0.97
C VAL A 10 8.83 1.94 -0.39
N VAL A 11 9.62 2.15 0.66
CA VAL A 11 10.37 1.09 1.33
C VAL A 11 9.82 0.93 2.74
N LEU A 12 9.40 -0.29 3.07
CA LEU A 12 8.87 -0.65 4.39
C LEU A 12 9.83 -1.62 5.06
N ARG A 13 10.19 -1.32 6.29
CA ARG A 13 11.01 -2.22 7.11
C ARG A 13 10.11 -3.17 7.87
N THR A 14 10.54 -4.42 8.06
CA THR A 14 9.71 -5.42 8.72
C THR A 14 10.51 -6.39 9.59
N THR A 15 9.87 -6.86 10.64
CA THR A 15 10.31 -8.02 11.41
C THR A 15 9.57 -9.29 10.99
N LYS A 16 8.65 -9.20 10.00
CA LYS A 16 7.69 -10.26 9.65
C LYS A 16 7.63 -10.44 8.13
N LEU A 17 8.77 -10.76 7.51
CA LEU A 17 8.87 -10.80 6.04
C LEU A 17 7.81 -11.70 5.41
N ASP A 18 7.68 -12.96 5.88
CA ASP A 18 6.77 -13.91 5.25
C ASP A 18 5.31 -13.43 5.31
N GLN A 19 4.90 -12.87 6.43
CA GLN A 19 3.56 -12.31 6.59
C GLN A 19 3.35 -11.08 5.70
N MET A 20 4.35 -10.22 5.58
CA MET A 20 4.31 -9.05 4.70
C MET A 20 4.21 -9.46 3.23
N LEU A 21 4.99 -10.46 2.80
CA LEU A 21 4.92 -10.98 1.43
C LEU A 21 3.55 -11.61 1.15
N HIS A 22 3.01 -12.36 2.09
CA HIS A 22 1.66 -12.91 1.96
C HIS A 22 0.63 -11.80 1.78
N PHE A 23 0.71 -10.75 2.60
CA PHE A 23 -0.23 -9.63 2.51
C PHE A 23 -0.13 -8.92 1.16
N TYR A 24 1.05 -8.45 0.78
CA TYR A 24 1.18 -7.65 -0.44
C TYR A 24 1.09 -8.48 -1.72
N GLN A 25 1.66 -9.69 -1.76
CA GLN A 25 1.60 -10.54 -2.96
C GLN A 25 0.29 -11.31 -3.06
N THR A 26 -0.06 -12.08 -2.03
CA THR A 26 -1.19 -13.00 -2.11
C THR A 26 -2.52 -12.27 -1.97
N LEU A 27 -2.64 -11.38 -0.99
CA LEU A 27 -3.92 -10.72 -0.71
C LEU A 27 -4.13 -9.48 -1.58
N LEU A 28 -3.12 -8.63 -1.74
CA LEU A 28 -3.24 -7.41 -2.54
C LEU A 28 -2.85 -7.57 -4.01
N GLY A 29 -2.20 -8.67 -4.38
CA GLY A 29 -1.91 -8.98 -5.78
C GLY A 29 -0.64 -8.33 -6.34
N CYS A 30 0.25 -7.81 -5.49
CA CYS A 30 1.55 -7.34 -5.96
C CYS A 30 2.39 -8.50 -6.49
N GLN A 31 3.23 -8.25 -7.49
CA GLN A 31 4.06 -9.28 -8.09
C GLN A 31 5.52 -9.11 -7.67
N LEU A 32 6.19 -10.23 -7.41
CA LEU A 32 7.62 -10.21 -7.10
C LEU A 32 8.39 -9.66 -8.30
N GLU A 33 9.15 -8.58 -8.08
CA GLU A 33 10.02 -7.98 -9.09
C GLU A 33 11.43 -8.55 -9.00
N ARG A 34 12.02 -8.48 -7.83
CA ARG A 34 13.35 -9.05 -7.56
C ARG A 34 13.65 -9.12 -6.05
N GLU A 35 14.66 -9.90 -5.70
CA GLU A 35 15.17 -10.03 -4.34
C GLU A 35 16.68 -9.81 -4.32
N LEU A 36 17.18 -9.17 -3.27
CA LEU A 36 18.60 -8.95 -3.03
C LEU A 36 19.02 -9.62 -1.73
N ALA A 37 20.22 -10.22 -1.73
CA ALA A 37 20.77 -10.90 -0.56
C ALA A 37 20.94 -9.98 0.66
N GLN A 38 21.04 -8.67 0.44
CA GLN A 38 21.14 -7.68 1.52
C GLN A 38 19.83 -7.46 2.27
N GLY A 39 18.77 -8.18 1.94
CA GLY A 39 17.50 -8.16 2.67
C GLY A 39 16.40 -7.32 2.04
N LEU A 40 16.50 -7.04 0.75
CA LEU A 40 15.50 -6.26 0.01
C LEU A 40 14.66 -7.18 -0.86
N THR A 41 13.34 -7.11 -0.74
CA THR A 41 12.38 -7.74 -1.65
C THR A 41 11.56 -6.64 -2.30
N GLN A 42 11.55 -6.60 -3.63
CA GLN A 42 10.85 -5.56 -4.39
C GLN A 42 9.61 -6.15 -5.04
N LEU A 43 8.47 -5.51 -4.78
CA LEU A 43 7.16 -5.95 -5.27
C LEU A 43 6.58 -4.91 -6.22
N ARG A 44 6.11 -5.36 -7.38
CA ARG A 44 5.43 -4.50 -8.36
C ARG A 44 4.00 -4.23 -7.90
N ALA A 45 3.66 -2.95 -7.76
CA ALA A 45 2.33 -2.47 -7.39
C ALA A 45 1.90 -1.45 -8.46
N GLY A 46 1.26 -1.92 -9.54
CA GLY A 46 0.91 -1.07 -10.67
C GLY A 46 2.14 -0.46 -11.32
N ASN A 47 2.23 0.87 -11.32
CA ASN A 47 3.35 1.59 -11.91
C ASN A 47 4.45 1.97 -10.90
N ALA A 48 4.38 1.43 -9.68
CA ALA A 48 5.34 1.72 -8.61
C ALA A 48 5.82 0.43 -7.97
N LEU A 49 6.79 0.52 -7.07
CA LEU A 49 7.23 -0.62 -6.27
C LEU A 49 6.90 -0.40 -4.79
N ILE A 50 6.58 -1.48 -4.12
CA ILE A 50 6.59 -1.59 -2.66
C ILE A 50 7.77 -2.49 -2.33
N ASP A 51 8.78 -1.92 -1.68
CA ASP A 51 9.98 -2.64 -1.29
C ASP A 51 9.88 -3.02 0.19
N ILE A 52 10.23 -4.26 0.49
CA ILE A 52 10.22 -4.78 1.86
C ILE A 52 11.66 -5.08 2.28
N VAL A 53 12.07 -4.53 3.41
CA VAL A 53 13.42 -4.72 3.96
C VAL A 53 13.31 -5.31 5.36
N THR A 54 13.98 -6.44 5.59
CA THR A 54 14.02 -7.02 6.93
C THR A 54 14.93 -6.20 7.84
N VAL A 55 14.45 -5.91 9.04
CA VAL A 55 15.16 -5.02 9.99
C VAL A 55 16.55 -5.55 10.33
N GLU A 56 16.71 -6.86 10.39
CA GLU A 56 17.96 -7.53 10.78
C GLU A 56 18.97 -7.63 9.64
N SER A 57 18.54 -7.37 8.42
CA SER A 57 19.42 -7.47 7.24
C SER A 57 20.43 -6.32 7.19
N GLU A 58 21.41 -6.45 6.30
CA GLU A 58 22.40 -5.40 6.06
C GLU A 58 21.75 -4.05 5.77
N LEU A 59 20.75 -4.02 4.88
CA LEU A 59 20.03 -2.80 4.53
C LEU A 59 19.11 -2.34 5.66
N GLY A 60 18.44 -3.26 6.33
CA GLY A 60 17.48 -2.94 7.39
C GLY A 60 18.10 -2.30 8.61
N GLN A 61 19.33 -2.67 8.95
CA GLN A 61 20.04 -2.11 10.11
C GLN A 61 20.29 -0.61 9.98
N LEU A 62 20.34 -0.07 8.78
CA LEU A 62 20.54 1.36 8.55
C LEU A 62 19.42 2.22 9.13
N GLY A 63 18.24 1.66 9.30
CA GLY A 63 17.08 2.38 9.81
C GLY A 63 16.93 2.37 11.34
N GLY A 64 17.83 1.74 12.06
CA GLY A 64 17.78 1.67 13.52
C GLY A 64 16.71 0.69 14.04
N GLN A 65 16.04 1.06 15.12
CA GLN A 65 15.04 0.21 15.77
C GLN A 65 13.95 -0.25 14.81
N ALA A 66 13.40 -1.44 15.07
CA ALA A 66 12.27 -1.98 14.33
C ALA A 66 11.04 -1.08 14.49
N PRO A 67 10.15 -1.04 13.48
CA PRO A 67 8.89 -0.32 13.62
C PRO A 67 8.05 -0.92 14.74
N GLN A 68 7.33 -0.06 15.46
CA GLN A 68 6.49 -0.42 16.60
C GLN A 68 5.15 0.29 16.48
N GLN A 69 4.19 -0.12 17.33
CA GLN A 69 2.84 0.44 17.30
C GLN A 69 2.84 1.97 17.48
N ASN A 70 3.71 2.49 18.32
CA ASN A 70 3.87 3.94 18.54
C ASN A 70 5.12 4.51 17.83
N GLY A 71 5.57 3.84 16.79
CA GLY A 71 6.73 4.25 15.98
C GLY A 71 6.70 3.50 14.66
N ARG A 72 5.61 3.69 13.88
CA ARG A 72 5.42 3.01 12.59
C ARG A 72 6.39 3.53 11.54
N ASN A 73 6.58 2.75 10.46
CA ASN A 73 7.40 3.18 9.32
C ASN A 73 6.85 4.47 8.69
N VAL A 74 5.54 4.52 8.50
CA VAL A 74 4.83 5.63 7.85
C VAL A 74 3.49 5.84 8.56
N ASP A 75 2.88 7.01 8.41
CA ASP A 75 1.50 7.21 8.85
C ASP A 75 0.57 6.30 8.04
N HIS A 76 0.54 6.50 6.75
CA HIS A 76 -0.12 5.62 5.79
C HIS A 76 0.34 5.98 4.38
N PHE A 77 0.06 5.10 3.43
CA PHE A 77 0.19 5.40 2.01
C PHE A 77 -1.03 4.84 1.29
N CYS A 78 -1.34 5.41 0.13
CA CYS A 78 -2.54 5.05 -0.61
C CYS A 78 -2.16 4.37 -1.93
N LEU A 79 -2.83 3.24 -2.20
CA LEU A 79 -2.74 2.54 -3.46
C LEU A 79 -4.01 2.83 -4.26
N GLN A 80 -3.84 3.23 -5.51
CA GLN A 80 -4.95 3.32 -6.44
C GLN A 80 -5.23 1.92 -6.98
N ILE A 81 -6.48 1.51 -6.89
CA ILE A 81 -6.92 0.18 -7.34
C ILE A 81 -7.96 0.34 -8.45
N THR A 82 -8.18 -0.72 -9.22
CA THR A 82 -9.32 -0.76 -10.14
C THR A 82 -10.62 -0.66 -9.37
N SER A 83 -11.66 -0.16 -10.01
CA SER A 83 -12.99 -0.04 -9.39
C SER A 83 -13.46 -1.39 -8.85
N VAL A 84 -14.03 -1.40 -7.65
CA VAL A 84 -14.44 -2.60 -6.94
C VAL A 84 -15.74 -2.32 -6.19
N ASP A 85 -16.58 -3.35 -6.04
CA ASP A 85 -17.75 -3.27 -5.20
C ASP A 85 -17.33 -3.22 -3.72
N GLU A 86 -17.81 -2.21 -2.97
CA GLU A 86 -17.41 -2.01 -1.57
C GLU A 86 -17.83 -3.19 -0.69
N THR A 87 -19.02 -3.77 -0.93
CA THR A 87 -19.51 -4.90 -0.15
C THR A 87 -18.65 -6.14 -0.39
N GLU A 88 -18.28 -6.40 -1.65
CA GLU A 88 -17.41 -7.52 -2.00
C GLU A 88 -16.03 -7.37 -1.41
N LEU A 89 -15.45 -6.16 -1.47
CA LEU A 89 -14.13 -5.91 -0.90
C LEU A 89 -14.16 -6.04 0.62
N THR A 90 -15.18 -5.50 1.28
CA THR A 90 -15.32 -5.64 2.73
C THR A 90 -15.42 -7.12 3.13
N ALA A 91 -16.23 -7.91 2.41
CA ALA A 91 -16.34 -9.35 2.68
C ALA A 91 -15.02 -10.08 2.48
N PHE A 92 -14.24 -9.69 1.46
CA PHE A 92 -12.90 -10.25 1.22
C PHE A 92 -11.96 -9.94 2.40
N LEU A 93 -11.93 -8.68 2.85
CA LEU A 93 -11.08 -8.26 3.96
C LEU A 93 -11.43 -9.00 5.26
N ASP A 94 -12.72 -9.12 5.54
CA ASP A 94 -13.21 -9.84 6.73
C ASP A 94 -12.85 -11.32 6.67
N ARG A 95 -13.04 -11.96 5.52
CA ARG A 95 -12.73 -13.37 5.32
C ARG A 95 -11.24 -13.67 5.55
N HIS A 96 -10.37 -12.74 5.21
CA HIS A 96 -8.93 -12.88 5.39
C HIS A 96 -8.42 -12.27 6.70
N HIS A 97 -9.33 -11.85 7.58
CA HIS A 97 -9.00 -11.27 8.88
C HIS A 97 -8.07 -10.05 8.78
N ILE A 98 -8.27 -9.23 7.75
CA ILE A 98 -7.50 -7.99 7.58
C ILE A 98 -8.24 -6.88 8.34
N PRO A 99 -7.61 -6.25 9.36
CA PRO A 99 -8.22 -5.10 10.02
C PRO A 99 -8.44 -3.97 9.02
N HIS A 100 -9.62 -3.37 9.05
CA HIS A 100 -9.94 -2.29 8.11
C HIS A 100 -10.95 -1.32 8.70
N SER A 101 -11.00 -0.12 8.13
CA SER A 101 -12.01 0.87 8.42
C SER A 101 -13.28 0.60 7.62
N ASP A 102 -14.33 1.38 7.86
CA ASP A 102 -15.43 1.52 6.91
C ASP A 102 -14.93 2.32 5.69
N PHE A 103 -15.63 2.19 4.57
CA PHE A 103 -15.44 3.08 3.43
C PHE A 103 -15.93 4.47 3.80
N ALA A 104 -15.19 5.49 3.36
CA ALA A 104 -15.56 6.88 3.56
C ALA A 104 -15.02 7.72 2.42
N GLU A 105 -15.62 8.90 2.23
CA GLU A 105 -15.14 9.84 1.23
C GLU A 105 -13.88 10.54 1.73
N ARG A 106 -12.81 10.51 0.93
CA ARG A 106 -11.51 11.10 1.25
C ARG A 106 -10.90 11.75 0.02
N TYR A 107 -10.14 12.80 0.24
CA TYR A 107 -9.44 13.53 -0.81
C TYR A 107 -8.11 12.86 -1.13
N GLY A 108 -7.78 12.78 -2.41
CA GLY A 108 -6.51 12.24 -2.89
C GLY A 108 -6.08 12.87 -4.20
N ALA A 109 -5.19 12.20 -4.93
CA ALA A 109 -4.59 12.74 -6.15
C ALA A 109 -5.61 13.05 -7.26
N GLN A 110 -6.77 12.40 -7.25
CA GLN A 110 -7.86 12.64 -8.21
C GLN A 110 -9.04 13.36 -7.56
N GLY A 111 -8.84 14.01 -6.41
CA GLY A 111 -9.92 14.68 -5.68
C GLY A 111 -10.63 13.76 -4.72
N PHE A 112 -11.88 14.07 -4.41
CA PHE A 112 -12.69 13.26 -3.50
C PHE A 112 -13.08 11.94 -4.14
N GLY A 113 -13.08 10.88 -3.34
CA GLY A 113 -13.52 9.55 -3.71
C GLY A 113 -13.57 8.65 -2.50
N ARG A 114 -14.24 7.53 -2.64
CA ARG A 114 -14.41 6.60 -1.51
C ARG A 114 -13.17 5.73 -1.38
N SER A 115 -12.74 5.51 -0.15
CA SER A 115 -11.56 4.69 0.15
C SER A 115 -11.73 3.96 1.48
N VAL A 116 -10.86 2.98 1.70
CA VAL A 116 -10.82 2.16 2.92
C VAL A 116 -9.38 2.06 3.40
N TYR A 117 -9.18 2.07 4.72
CA TYR A 117 -7.88 1.83 5.34
C TYR A 117 -7.76 0.37 5.76
N LEU A 118 -6.58 -0.21 5.55
CA LEU A 118 -6.21 -1.56 5.98
C LEU A 118 -4.98 -1.48 6.86
N ASP A 119 -4.80 -2.46 7.75
CA ASP A 119 -3.53 -2.65 8.46
C ASP A 119 -2.77 -3.80 7.84
N ASP A 120 -1.50 -3.58 7.50
CA ASP A 120 -0.62 -4.68 7.09
C ASP A 120 -0.08 -5.41 8.34
N PRO A 121 0.59 -6.56 8.17
CA PRO A 121 1.04 -7.35 9.33
C PRO A 121 2.06 -6.64 10.23
N GLU A 122 2.80 -5.65 9.73
CA GLU A 122 3.74 -4.87 10.55
C GLU A 122 3.07 -3.64 11.19
N GLY A 123 1.79 -3.41 10.92
CA GLY A 123 1.04 -2.29 11.46
C GLY A 123 1.09 -1.02 10.60
N ASN A 124 1.58 -1.11 9.37
CA ASN A 124 1.47 0.02 8.45
C ASN A 124 0.03 0.14 7.97
N VAL A 125 -0.47 1.36 7.91
CA VAL A 125 -1.80 1.62 7.37
C VAL A 125 -1.69 1.82 5.85
N VAL A 126 -2.52 1.09 5.12
CA VAL A 126 -2.61 1.16 3.65
C VAL A 126 -4.01 1.62 3.29
N GLU A 127 -4.11 2.71 2.54
CA GLU A 127 -5.39 3.16 2.00
C GLU A 127 -5.58 2.57 0.61
N LEU A 128 -6.75 2.02 0.33
CA LEU A 128 -7.14 1.58 -1.02
C LEU A 128 -8.18 2.52 -1.56
N LYS A 129 -7.90 3.12 -2.70
CA LYS A 129 -8.80 4.10 -3.33
C LYS A 129 -8.97 3.78 -4.81
N PRO A 130 -10.19 3.50 -5.27
CA PRO A 130 -10.43 3.23 -6.69
C PRO A 130 -9.95 4.39 -7.57
N TYR A 131 -9.19 4.04 -8.61
CA TYR A 131 -8.76 4.99 -9.63
C TYR A 131 -9.95 5.35 -10.51
N VAL A 132 -10.13 6.64 -10.75
CA VAL A 132 -11.19 7.15 -11.63
C VAL A 132 -10.59 7.33 -13.02
N GLU A 133 -11.16 6.66 -14.03
CA GLU A 133 -10.72 6.79 -15.40
C GLU A 133 -10.92 8.23 -15.92
N THR A 134 -10.05 8.66 -16.84
CA THR A 134 -10.05 10.04 -17.34
C THR A 134 -11.40 10.48 -17.85
N SER A 135 -12.14 9.60 -18.53
CA SER A 135 -13.48 9.87 -19.05
C SER A 135 -14.49 10.12 -17.92
N GLU A 136 -14.40 9.36 -16.83
CA GLU A 136 -15.27 9.50 -15.65
C GLU A 136 -14.95 10.79 -14.88
N VAL A 137 -13.64 11.13 -14.75
CA VAL A 137 -13.21 12.39 -14.14
C VAL A 137 -13.76 13.58 -14.92
N SER A 138 -13.70 13.54 -16.25
CA SER A 138 -14.24 14.59 -17.11
C SER A 138 -15.75 14.75 -16.95
N ALA A 139 -16.48 13.64 -16.83
CA ALA A 139 -17.92 13.66 -16.61
C ALA A 139 -18.30 14.29 -15.26
N VAL A 140 -17.54 13.99 -14.21
CA VAL A 140 -17.75 14.56 -12.87
C VAL A 140 -17.48 16.07 -12.87
N ASN A 141 -16.47 16.52 -13.60
CA ASN A 141 -16.09 17.93 -13.65
C ASN A 141 -17.08 18.80 -14.44
N VAL A 142 -17.91 18.18 -15.28
CA VAL A 142 -18.93 18.88 -16.07
C VAL A 142 -20.23 19.11 -15.27
N GLN A 143 -20.43 18.37 -14.20
CA GLN A 143 -21.58 18.50 -13.31
C GLN A 143 -21.33 19.51 -12.19
#